data_4dc9a0935876f6d516aa8578934593b4
#
_entry.id   4dc9a0935876f6d516aa8578934593b4
#
_cell.length_a   1.000
_cell.length_b   1.000
_cell.length_c   1.000
_cell.angle_alpha   90.00
_cell.angle_beta   90.00
_cell.angle_gamma   90.00
#
_symmetry.space_group_name_H-M   'P 1'
#
loop_
_entity.id
_entity.type
_entity.pdbx_description
1 polymer ?
#
loop_
_entity_poly.entity_id
_entity_poly.type
_entity_poly.pdbx_seq_one_letter_code
_entity_poly.pdbx_strand_id
1 'polypeptide(L)'
;YLADTGLMFYKLGINPRLWLEAEELGAAVASSDLRGALAENSAAQALSSNDLQTYYWTPPSSWKATGELDFLLQTDRMEVIPVEVKSARNVRAKTLASFMEKAHSPYAYILSGNDFSRSKNESGNELRHLPLYAAYCLDVGFLRSEL
;
A
#
# COMPACT_ATOMS: atom_id res chain seq x y z
N TYR A 1 -11.06 -4.62 -5.37
CA TYR A 1 -10.38 -3.68 -6.28
C TYR A 1 -10.90 -3.86 -7.71
N LEU A 2 -10.75 -2.82 -8.53
CA LEU A 2 -11.13 -2.85 -9.94
C LEU A 2 -9.90 -3.17 -10.79
N ALA A 3 -10.14 -3.86 -11.91
CA ALA A 3 -9.08 -4.25 -12.83
C ALA A 3 -8.35 -3.06 -13.48
N ASP A 4 -8.94 -1.89 -13.44
CA ASP A 4 -8.43 -0.68 -14.06
C ASP A 4 -8.85 0.58 -13.29
N THR A 5 -7.91 1.50 -13.05
CA THR A 5 -8.16 2.76 -12.36
C THR A 5 -9.07 3.70 -13.18
N GLY A 6 -8.99 3.65 -14.51
CA GLY A 6 -9.89 4.40 -15.40
C GLY A 6 -11.34 3.92 -15.27
N LEU A 7 -11.54 2.61 -15.09
CA LEU A 7 -12.87 2.06 -14.80
C LEU A 7 -13.41 2.57 -13.46
N MET A 8 -12.54 2.80 -12.47
CA MET A 8 -12.92 3.40 -11.21
C MET A 8 -13.42 4.84 -11.40
N PHE A 9 -12.70 5.67 -12.16
CA PHE A 9 -13.14 7.02 -12.52
C PHE A 9 -14.50 7.00 -13.23
N TYR A 10 -14.66 6.10 -14.19
CA TYR A 10 -15.92 5.95 -14.93
C TYR A 10 -17.08 5.58 -14.00
N LYS A 11 -16.92 4.60 -13.13
CA LYS A 11 -17.96 4.17 -12.19
C LYS A 11 -18.34 5.26 -11.18
N LEU A 12 -17.40 6.10 -10.79
CA LEU A 12 -17.63 7.22 -9.88
C LEU A 12 -18.17 8.47 -10.59
N GLY A 13 -18.29 8.45 -11.91
CA GLY A 13 -18.73 9.60 -12.70
C GLY A 13 -17.75 10.78 -12.65
N ILE A 14 -16.47 10.51 -12.39
CA ILE A 14 -15.42 11.53 -12.27
C ILE A 14 -14.68 11.64 -13.60
N ASN A 15 -14.57 12.86 -14.12
CA ASN A 15 -13.74 13.11 -15.30
C ASN A 15 -12.26 13.16 -14.88
N PRO A 16 -11.42 12.19 -15.29
CA PRO A 16 -10.02 12.12 -14.86
C PRO A 16 -9.20 13.33 -15.30
N ARG A 17 -9.52 13.95 -16.43
CA ARG A 17 -8.82 15.14 -16.92
C ARG A 17 -9.07 16.33 -16.00
N LEU A 18 -10.33 16.59 -15.65
CA LEU A 18 -10.67 17.69 -14.73
C LEU A 18 -10.07 17.45 -13.34
N TRP A 19 -9.99 16.20 -12.92
CA TRP A 19 -9.37 15.84 -11.65
C TRP A 19 -7.86 16.14 -11.65
N LEU A 20 -7.13 15.78 -12.71
CA LEU A 20 -5.69 16.07 -12.85
C LEU A 20 -5.41 17.57 -12.94
N GLU A 21 -6.17 18.31 -13.77
CA GLU A 21 -6.04 19.76 -13.90
C GLU A 21 -6.24 20.48 -12.55
N ALA A 22 -7.17 20.02 -11.75
CA ALA A 22 -7.43 20.61 -10.45
C ALA A 22 -6.36 20.25 -9.41
N GLU A 23 -5.79 19.05 -9.45
CA GLU A 23 -4.63 18.67 -8.63
C GLU A 23 -3.41 19.55 -8.96
N GLU A 24 -3.13 19.80 -10.24
CA GLU A 24 -2.05 20.68 -10.68
C GLU A 24 -2.22 22.13 -10.16
N LEU A 25 -3.46 22.60 -10.08
CA LEU A 25 -3.80 23.92 -9.54
C LEU A 25 -3.84 23.96 -7.99
N GLY A 26 -3.56 22.85 -7.33
CA GLY A 26 -3.62 22.74 -5.87
C GLY A 26 -5.03 22.79 -5.30
N ALA A 27 -6.05 22.63 -6.15
CA ALA A 27 -7.43 22.57 -5.70
C ALA A 27 -7.74 21.20 -5.10
N ALA A 28 -8.30 21.15 -3.91
CA ALA A 28 -8.72 19.92 -3.26
C ALA A 28 -10.00 19.37 -3.92
N VAL A 29 -9.89 18.79 -5.10
CA VAL A 29 -11.01 18.26 -5.89
C VAL A 29 -11.45 16.87 -5.41
N ALA A 30 -10.56 16.13 -4.81
CA ALA A 30 -10.87 14.81 -4.28
C ALA A 30 -10.74 14.77 -2.77
N SER A 31 -11.65 14.05 -2.12
CA SER A 31 -11.51 13.73 -0.71
C SER A 31 -10.25 12.87 -0.49
N SER A 32 -9.69 12.91 0.71
CA SER A 32 -8.59 12.02 1.12
C SER A 32 -8.93 10.56 0.85
N ASP A 33 -10.18 10.18 1.03
CA ASP A 33 -10.68 8.82 0.87
C ASP A 33 -10.64 8.36 -0.59
N LEU A 34 -11.00 9.24 -1.53
CA LEU A 34 -10.90 8.93 -2.96
C LEU A 34 -9.44 8.76 -3.40
N ARG A 35 -8.55 9.63 -2.93
CA ARG A 35 -7.11 9.50 -3.21
C ARG A 35 -6.55 8.21 -2.63
N GLY A 36 -6.96 7.86 -1.41
CA GLY A 36 -6.61 6.58 -0.78
C GLY A 36 -7.06 5.40 -1.63
N ALA A 37 -8.34 5.37 -1.99
CA ALA A 37 -8.92 4.31 -2.79
C ALA A 37 -8.27 4.18 -4.18
N LEU A 38 -7.90 5.30 -4.84
CA LEU A 38 -7.16 5.27 -6.10
C LEU A 38 -5.75 4.71 -5.94
N ALA A 39 -5.04 5.11 -4.88
CA ALA A 39 -3.70 4.62 -4.58
C ALA A 39 -3.71 3.11 -4.28
N GLU A 40 -4.64 2.65 -3.44
CA GLU A 40 -4.82 1.22 -3.13
C GLU A 40 -5.18 0.41 -4.38
N ASN A 41 -6.12 0.92 -5.21
CA ASN A 41 -6.48 0.24 -6.45
C ASN A 41 -5.30 0.15 -7.43
N SER A 42 -4.49 1.20 -7.52
CA SER A 42 -3.27 1.19 -8.34
C SER A 42 -2.24 0.17 -7.83
N ALA A 43 -2.06 0.10 -6.51
CA ALA A 43 -1.19 -0.92 -5.89
C ALA A 43 -1.72 -2.34 -6.14
N ALA A 44 -3.03 -2.56 -5.99
CA ALA A 44 -3.66 -3.85 -6.26
C ALA A 44 -3.43 -4.31 -7.70
N GLN A 45 -3.57 -3.40 -8.68
CA GLN A 45 -3.29 -3.70 -10.09
C GLN A 45 -1.83 -4.10 -10.29
N ALA A 46 -0.89 -3.33 -9.72
CA ALA A 46 0.53 -3.58 -9.84
C ALA A 46 0.91 -4.96 -9.27
N LEU A 47 0.46 -5.27 -8.05
CA LEU A 47 0.74 -6.53 -7.39
C LEU A 47 0.12 -7.71 -8.15
N SER A 48 -1.11 -7.56 -8.65
CA SER A 48 -1.79 -8.58 -9.44
C SER A 48 -1.12 -8.82 -10.80
N SER A 49 -0.59 -7.76 -11.44
CA SER A 49 0.11 -7.89 -12.73
C SER A 49 1.44 -8.65 -12.62
N ASN A 50 1.98 -8.76 -11.42
CA ASN A 50 3.21 -9.48 -11.09
C ASN A 50 2.95 -10.87 -10.50
N ASP A 51 1.74 -11.41 -10.69
CA ASP A 51 1.30 -12.71 -10.16
C ASP A 51 1.45 -12.84 -8.63
N LEU A 52 1.49 -11.72 -7.91
CA LEU A 52 1.53 -11.73 -6.47
C LEU A 52 0.13 -11.96 -5.91
N GLN A 53 -0.03 -13.03 -5.16
CA GLN A 53 -1.26 -13.26 -4.43
C GLN A 53 -1.31 -12.33 -3.22
N THR A 54 -2.32 -11.45 -3.20
CA THR A 54 -2.55 -10.50 -2.12
C THR A 54 -3.65 -10.98 -1.21
N TYR A 55 -3.46 -10.76 0.08
CA TYR A 55 -4.46 -11.05 1.11
C TYR A 55 -4.81 -9.75 1.83
N TYR A 56 -6.00 -9.70 2.34
CA TYR A 56 -6.52 -8.63 3.18
C TYR A 56 -6.48 -9.05 4.65
N TRP A 57 -6.23 -8.11 5.56
CA TRP A 57 -6.20 -8.43 6.98
C TRP A 57 -6.86 -7.36 7.84
N THR A 58 -7.68 -7.83 8.78
CA THR A 58 -8.25 -7.04 9.87
C THR A 58 -7.83 -7.62 11.20
N PRO A 59 -7.55 -6.77 12.21
CA PRO A 59 -7.19 -7.28 13.52
C PRO A 59 -8.37 -8.06 14.15
N PRO A 60 -8.08 -9.20 14.78
CA PRO A 60 -9.07 -9.88 15.62
C PRO A 60 -9.56 -8.94 16.72
N SER A 61 -10.81 -9.09 17.13
CA SER A 61 -11.42 -8.26 18.21
C SER A 61 -10.66 -8.32 19.54
N SER A 62 -9.85 -9.35 19.75
CA SER A 62 -8.98 -9.53 20.91
C SER A 62 -7.73 -8.62 20.87
N TRP A 63 -7.39 -8.04 19.73
CA TRP A 63 -6.29 -7.12 19.62
C TRP A 63 -6.77 -5.70 19.89
N LYS A 64 -5.97 -4.92 20.60
CA LYS A 64 -6.28 -3.50 20.85
C LYS A 64 -6.02 -2.60 19.62
N ALA A 65 -5.69 -3.19 18.48
CA ALA A 65 -5.48 -2.47 17.23
C ALA A 65 -6.82 -2.26 16.53
N THR A 66 -7.05 -1.03 16.07
CA THR A 66 -8.16 -0.66 15.19
C THR A 66 -7.59 -0.23 13.87
N GLY A 67 -7.99 -0.85 12.78
CA GLY A 67 -7.52 -0.52 11.43
C GLY A 67 -7.21 -1.80 10.66
N GLU A 68 -7.02 -1.62 9.38
CA GLU A 68 -6.82 -2.69 8.41
C GLU A 68 -5.42 -2.56 7.83
N LEU A 69 -4.88 -3.63 7.26
CA LEU A 69 -3.72 -3.60 6.39
C LEU A 69 -4.19 -3.77 4.96
N ASP A 70 -3.67 -2.94 4.08
CA ASP A 70 -4.14 -2.89 2.70
C ASP A 70 -3.83 -4.20 1.98
N PHE A 71 -2.59 -4.74 2.14
CA PHE A 71 -2.22 -6.02 1.57
C PHE A 71 -1.27 -6.80 2.47
N LEU A 72 -1.34 -8.12 2.36
CA LEU A 72 -0.32 -9.04 2.83
C LEU A 72 0.21 -9.83 1.63
N LEU A 73 1.51 -9.97 1.54
CA LEU A 73 2.20 -10.82 0.57
C LEU A 73 2.82 -12.00 1.31
N GLN A 74 2.93 -13.13 0.63
CA GLN A 74 3.63 -14.29 1.15
C GLN A 74 4.87 -14.56 0.31
N THR A 75 6.02 -14.71 0.96
CA THR A 75 7.25 -15.09 0.30
C THR A 75 7.33 -16.62 0.14
N ASP A 76 8.23 -17.10 -0.70
CA ASP A 76 8.51 -18.54 -0.85
C ASP A 76 9.02 -19.18 0.44
N ARG A 77 9.51 -18.39 1.38
CA ARG A 77 9.93 -18.84 2.71
C ARG A 77 8.78 -18.90 3.70
N MET A 78 7.54 -18.70 3.23
CA MET A 78 6.34 -18.63 4.04
C MET A 78 6.33 -17.43 5.03
N GLU A 79 7.16 -16.42 4.80
CA GLU A 79 7.10 -15.17 5.56
C GLU A 79 5.95 -14.32 5.07
N VAL A 80 5.29 -13.63 6.00
CA VAL A 80 4.19 -12.72 5.68
C VAL A 80 4.72 -11.28 5.72
N ILE A 81 4.66 -10.62 4.57
CA ILE A 81 5.13 -9.25 4.38
C ILE A 81 3.93 -8.33 4.25
N PRO A 82 3.67 -7.44 5.22
CA PRO A 82 2.61 -6.46 5.10
C PRO A 82 3.01 -5.32 4.16
N VAL A 83 2.03 -4.85 3.39
CA VAL A 83 2.14 -3.70 2.50
C VAL A 83 1.07 -2.70 2.87
N GLU A 84 1.48 -1.50 3.17
CA GLU A 84 0.61 -0.36 3.50
C GLU A 84 0.69 0.67 2.37
N VAL A 85 -0.45 1.15 1.91
CA VAL A 85 -0.54 2.16 0.85
C VAL A 85 -0.95 3.51 1.45
N LYS A 86 -0.24 4.55 1.11
CA LYS A 86 -0.54 5.91 1.58
C LYS A 86 -0.60 6.88 0.41
N SER A 87 -1.74 7.52 0.22
CA SER A 87 -1.91 8.59 -0.76
C SER A 87 -1.22 9.90 -0.38
N ALA A 88 -0.81 10.04 0.89
CA ALA A 88 -0.12 11.22 1.42
C ALA A 88 1.31 10.89 1.85
N ARG A 89 2.16 11.94 1.96
CA ARG A 89 3.56 11.80 2.39
C ARG A 89 3.72 11.50 3.89
N ASN A 90 2.73 11.84 4.72
CA ASN A 90 2.78 11.58 6.16
C ASN A 90 2.25 10.20 6.49
N VAL A 91 3.15 9.30 6.85
CA VAL A 91 2.86 7.89 7.11
C VAL A 91 2.87 7.63 8.61
N ARG A 92 1.71 7.44 9.23
CA ARG A 92 1.59 6.86 10.57
C ARG A 92 0.91 5.50 10.43
N ALA A 93 1.66 4.44 10.67
CA ALA A 93 1.21 3.07 10.46
C ALA A 93 1.18 2.29 11.78
N LYS A 94 0.32 2.69 12.73
CA LYS A 94 0.19 2.00 14.03
C LYS A 94 -0.26 0.55 13.88
N THR A 95 -1.21 0.30 12.99
CA THR A 95 -1.71 -1.06 12.68
C THR A 95 -0.60 -1.92 12.13
N LEU A 96 0.20 -1.38 11.19
CA LEU A 96 1.35 -2.04 10.60
C LEU A 96 2.37 -2.47 11.67
N ALA A 97 2.74 -1.56 12.58
CA ALA A 97 3.69 -1.86 13.65
C ALA A 97 3.19 -3.00 14.57
N SER A 98 1.93 -2.93 14.97
CA SER A 98 1.30 -3.98 15.80
C SER A 98 1.22 -5.33 15.08
N PHE A 99 0.96 -5.33 13.77
CA PHE A 99 0.95 -6.56 12.98
C PHE A 99 2.35 -7.17 12.88
N MET A 100 3.35 -6.36 12.52
CA MET A 100 4.74 -6.81 12.36
C MET A 100 5.28 -7.48 13.63
N GLU A 101 4.99 -6.89 14.79
CA GLU A 101 5.39 -7.44 16.10
C GLU A 101 4.77 -8.83 16.33
N LYS A 102 3.48 -8.98 16.07
CA LYS A 102 2.73 -10.22 16.35
C LYS A 102 2.93 -11.31 15.30
N ALA A 103 3.07 -10.93 14.05
CA ALA A 103 3.30 -11.85 12.92
C ALA A 103 4.79 -12.17 12.72
N HIS A 104 5.68 -11.53 13.46
CA HIS A 104 7.15 -11.64 13.30
C HIS A 104 7.58 -11.37 11.85
N SER A 105 6.94 -10.39 11.19
CA SER A 105 7.30 -10.00 9.84
C SER A 105 8.71 -9.39 9.83
N PRO A 106 9.61 -9.83 8.94
CA PRO A 106 11.00 -9.36 8.94
C PRO A 106 11.11 -7.89 8.52
N TYR A 107 10.22 -7.43 7.65
CA TYR A 107 10.09 -6.05 7.18
C TYR A 107 8.66 -5.80 6.69
N ALA A 108 8.39 -4.54 6.34
CA ALA A 108 7.14 -4.13 5.70
C ALA A 108 7.42 -3.18 4.55
N TYR A 109 6.53 -3.16 3.55
CA TYR A 109 6.53 -2.14 2.51
C TYR A 109 5.54 -1.03 2.82
N ILE A 110 5.95 0.20 2.52
CA ILE A 110 5.08 1.38 2.52
C ILE A 110 5.13 1.98 1.12
N LEU A 111 4.04 1.86 0.39
CA LEU A 111 3.85 2.45 -0.93
C LEU A 111 3.24 3.85 -0.75
N SER A 112 3.93 4.87 -1.21
CA SER A 112 3.47 6.26 -1.02
C SER A 112 3.97 7.21 -2.11
N GLY A 113 3.71 8.51 -1.96
CA GLY A 113 4.31 9.56 -2.80
C GLY A 113 5.76 9.91 -2.44
N ASN A 114 6.40 9.18 -1.51
CA ASN A 114 7.78 9.41 -1.12
C ASN A 114 8.75 8.59 -1.99
N ASP A 115 10.02 9.02 -2.03
CA ASP A 115 11.09 8.29 -2.70
C ASP A 115 11.50 7.02 -1.95
N PHE A 116 12.34 6.21 -2.61
CA PHE A 116 12.93 5.01 -2.03
C PHE A 116 13.72 5.36 -0.76
N SER A 117 13.39 4.70 0.34
CA SER A 117 14.13 4.84 1.59
C SER A 117 13.90 3.64 2.50
N ARG A 118 14.73 3.51 3.52
CA ARG A 118 14.57 2.55 4.60
C ARG A 118 14.53 3.29 5.93
N SER A 119 13.66 2.85 6.80
CA SER A 119 13.55 3.37 8.16
C SER A 119 13.26 2.23 9.13
N LYS A 120 13.22 2.55 10.42
CA LYS A 120 12.74 1.62 11.45
C LYS A 120 11.55 2.23 12.16
N ASN A 121 10.59 1.39 12.53
CA ASN A 121 9.51 1.82 13.41
C ASN A 121 10.01 1.91 14.88
N GLU A 122 9.13 2.34 15.78
CA GLU A 122 9.44 2.49 17.21
C GLU A 122 9.89 1.17 17.87
N SER A 123 9.46 0.03 17.36
CA SER A 123 9.86 -1.32 17.82
C SER A 123 11.15 -1.84 17.15
N GLY A 124 11.78 -1.05 16.27
CA GLY A 124 13.02 -1.41 15.59
C GLY A 124 12.84 -2.24 14.31
N ASN A 125 11.60 -2.55 13.90
CA ASN A 125 11.31 -3.32 12.68
C ASN A 125 11.59 -2.47 11.43
N GLU A 126 12.14 -3.10 10.39
CA GLU A 126 12.50 -2.44 9.13
C GLU A 126 11.25 -2.06 8.33
N LEU A 127 11.22 -0.81 7.86
CA LEU A 127 10.23 -0.29 6.93
C LEU A 127 10.91 0.10 5.62
N ARG A 128 10.43 -0.42 4.52
CA ARG A 128 10.91 -0.16 3.17
C ARG A 128 9.91 0.72 2.44
N HIS A 129 10.29 1.97 2.23
CA HIS A 129 9.47 2.94 1.53
C HIS A 129 9.75 2.86 0.03
N LEU A 130 8.69 2.76 -0.74
CA LEU A 130 8.71 2.71 -2.19
C LEU A 130 7.73 3.74 -2.75
N PRO A 131 8.10 4.45 -3.82
CA PRO A 131 7.11 5.22 -4.57
C PRO A 131 5.98 4.32 -5.05
N LEU A 132 4.75 4.83 -5.07
CA LEU A 132 3.57 4.04 -5.45
C LEU A 132 3.73 3.38 -6.83
N TYR A 133 4.33 4.09 -7.80
CA TYR A 133 4.60 3.52 -9.13
C TYR A 133 5.56 2.33 -9.10
N ALA A 134 6.43 2.24 -8.09
CA ALA A 134 7.37 1.13 -7.95
C ALA A 134 6.72 -0.16 -7.43
N ALA A 135 5.42 -0.14 -7.10
CA ALA A 135 4.67 -1.36 -6.80
C ALA A 135 4.74 -2.40 -7.94
N TYR A 136 4.89 -1.93 -9.19
CA TYR A 136 5.12 -2.80 -10.36
C TYR A 136 6.48 -3.52 -10.37
N CYS A 137 7.42 -3.11 -9.51
CA CYS A 137 8.71 -3.78 -9.33
C CYS A 137 8.67 -4.87 -8.25
N LEU A 138 7.60 -4.91 -7.44
CA LEU A 138 7.41 -5.96 -6.44
C LEU A 138 6.92 -7.22 -7.14
N ASP A 139 7.83 -8.12 -7.43
CA ASP A 139 7.57 -9.44 -7.98
C ASP A 139 8.13 -10.55 -7.08
N VAL A 140 7.88 -11.79 -7.44
CA VAL A 140 8.39 -12.95 -6.71
C VAL A 140 9.93 -12.95 -6.69
N GLY A 141 10.57 -12.51 -7.77
CA GLY A 141 12.04 -12.39 -7.88
C GLY A 141 12.60 -11.32 -6.95
N PHE A 142 11.94 -10.17 -6.88
CA PHE A 142 12.31 -9.09 -5.97
C PHE A 142 12.19 -9.50 -4.50
N LEU A 143 11.13 -10.21 -4.15
CA LEU A 143 10.94 -10.75 -2.79
C LEU A 143 11.99 -11.82 -2.42
N ARG A 144 12.61 -12.48 -3.44
CA ARG A 144 13.70 -13.46 -3.26
C ARG A 144 15.08 -12.83 -3.22
N SER A 145 15.31 -11.74 -3.96
CA SER A 145 16.65 -11.17 -4.21
C SER A 145 17.27 -10.44 -3.03
N GLU A 146 16.57 -10.36 -1.91
CA GLU A 146 17.03 -9.69 -0.71
C GLU A 146 17.73 -10.61 0.29
N LEU A 147 18.44 -11.57 -0.24
CA LEU A 147 19.31 -12.51 0.46
C LEU A 147 20.74 -12.01 0.59
#